data_3e25a7e501754b5ce0907eb73b55aa89
#
_entry.id   3e25a7e501754b5ce0907eb73b55aa89
#
_cell.length_a   1.000
_cell.length_b   1.000
_cell.length_c   1.000
_cell.angle_alpha   90.00
_cell.angle_beta   90.00
_cell.angle_gamma   90.00
#
_symmetry.space_group_name_H-M   'P 1'
#
loop_
_entity.id
_entity.type
_entity.pdbx_description
1 polymer ?
#
loop_
_entity_poly.entity_id
_entity_poly.type
_entity_poly.pdbx_seq_one_letter_code
_entity_poly.pdbx_strand_id
1 'polypeptide(L)'
;AVDTEASLTKFKSLVREKEKKAKRRSISVRWGRYASAAAAFLAGLVFAGGIAWGLLSNKLSDYTVMTTGGQRAQTVLPDGSKVWLNASTKLIYRNSFWSTDRQIDLSGEAYFEVARDKHAPFIVNTKHIKTCVLGTKFNVRAREEEDRVVTTLLQGSVRMESPRTVNNGYLLKPGQTLNINTTTYQAELIEYAEPTEVLLWINGKLKFKQHSLLEITNIMEKLYDLKF
;
A
#
# COMPACT_ATOMS: atom_id res chain seq x y z
N ALA A 1 88.80 -37.49 -21.08
CA ALA A 1 88.33 -36.22 -21.55
C ALA A 1 86.86 -36.08 -21.10
N VAL A 2 86.57 -35.10 -20.25
CA VAL A 2 85.18 -34.82 -19.79
C VAL A 2 84.48 -34.13 -20.95
N ASP A 3 83.35 -34.71 -21.38
CA ASP A 3 82.53 -34.17 -22.48
C ASP A 3 81.83 -32.88 -22.00
N THR A 4 82.53 -31.77 -22.20
CA THR A 4 82.08 -30.43 -21.78
C THR A 4 80.91 -29.94 -22.61
N GLU A 5 80.73 -30.37 -23.83
CA GLU A 5 79.60 -29.99 -24.71
C GLU A 5 78.28 -30.59 -24.24
N ALA A 6 78.31 -31.90 -23.90
CA ALA A 6 77.13 -32.60 -23.40
C ALA A 6 76.62 -31.96 -22.06
N SER A 7 77.55 -31.58 -21.20
CA SER A 7 77.25 -30.91 -19.91
C SER A 7 76.66 -29.50 -20.11
N LEU A 8 77.12 -28.76 -21.11
CA LEU A 8 76.67 -27.42 -21.41
C LEU A 8 75.27 -27.42 -22.05
N THR A 9 75.00 -28.40 -22.89
CA THR A 9 73.65 -28.60 -23.48
C THR A 9 72.62 -28.99 -22.43
N LYS A 10 73.00 -29.84 -21.50
CA LYS A 10 72.12 -30.24 -20.39
C LYS A 10 71.83 -29.06 -19.43
N PHE A 11 72.82 -28.23 -19.16
CA PHE A 11 72.68 -27.03 -18.36
C PHE A 11 71.75 -26.01 -19.05
N LYS A 12 71.94 -25.73 -20.34
CA LYS A 12 71.07 -24.83 -21.12
C LYS A 12 69.61 -25.34 -21.18
N SER A 13 69.37 -26.61 -21.24
CA SER A 13 68.01 -27.20 -21.24
C SER A 13 67.34 -27.04 -19.89
N LEU A 14 68.08 -27.20 -18.77
CA LEU A 14 67.56 -27.01 -17.41
C LEU A 14 67.25 -25.53 -17.10
N VAL A 15 68.07 -24.60 -17.59
CA VAL A 15 67.78 -23.17 -17.46
C VAL A 15 66.56 -22.78 -18.25
N ARG A 16 66.41 -23.23 -19.52
CA ARG A 16 65.22 -22.98 -20.33
C ARG A 16 63.94 -23.58 -19.70
N GLU A 17 64.03 -24.73 -19.06
CA GLU A 17 62.89 -25.35 -18.39
C GLU A 17 62.47 -24.56 -17.14
N LYS A 18 63.43 -24.11 -16.36
CA LYS A 18 63.18 -23.22 -15.21
C LYS A 18 62.54 -21.90 -15.63
N GLU A 19 63.04 -21.27 -16.69
CA GLU A 19 62.47 -20.02 -17.23
C GLU A 19 61.04 -20.21 -17.75
N LYS A 20 60.77 -21.30 -18.47
CA LYS A 20 59.41 -21.64 -18.92
C LYS A 20 58.46 -21.89 -17.77
N LYS A 21 58.91 -22.58 -16.69
CA LYS A 21 58.11 -22.81 -15.48
C LYS A 21 57.84 -21.51 -14.73
N ALA A 22 58.82 -20.62 -14.60
CA ALA A 22 58.66 -19.33 -13.95
C ALA A 22 57.71 -18.42 -14.71
N LYS A 23 57.83 -18.36 -16.05
CA LYS A 23 56.93 -17.55 -16.92
C LYS A 23 55.49 -18.05 -16.90
N ARG A 24 55.27 -19.39 -16.89
CA ARG A 24 53.92 -19.96 -16.72
C ARG A 24 53.31 -19.66 -15.36
N ARG A 25 54.10 -19.68 -14.28
CA ARG A 25 53.63 -19.41 -12.91
C ARG A 25 53.25 -17.95 -12.74
N SER A 26 53.97 -17.02 -13.33
CA SER A 26 53.67 -15.57 -13.25
C SER A 26 52.41 -15.21 -14.04
N ILE A 27 52.14 -15.86 -15.16
CA ILE A 27 50.92 -15.63 -15.97
C ILE A 27 49.69 -16.15 -15.22
N SER A 28 49.74 -17.35 -14.62
CA SER A 28 48.60 -17.94 -13.91
C SER A 28 48.22 -17.17 -12.68
N VAL A 29 49.18 -16.63 -11.93
CA VAL A 29 48.90 -15.78 -10.72
C VAL A 29 48.24 -14.45 -11.10
N ARG A 30 48.65 -13.83 -12.23
CA ARG A 30 48.01 -12.58 -12.69
C ARG A 30 46.57 -12.82 -13.16
N TRP A 31 46.33 -13.89 -13.91
CA TRP A 31 45.00 -14.27 -14.37
C TRP A 31 44.05 -14.62 -13.21
N GLY A 32 44.55 -15.29 -12.17
CA GLY A 32 43.77 -15.62 -10.98
C GLY A 32 43.27 -14.35 -10.24
N ARG A 33 44.11 -13.31 -10.20
CA ARG A 33 43.70 -12.02 -9.56
C ARG A 33 42.64 -11.27 -10.36
N TYR A 34 42.69 -11.30 -11.67
CA TYR A 34 41.65 -10.69 -12.50
C TYR A 34 40.36 -11.55 -12.54
N ALA A 35 40.46 -12.84 -12.48
CA ALA A 35 39.33 -13.75 -12.41
C ALA A 35 38.53 -13.57 -11.07
N SER A 36 39.24 -13.41 -9.95
CA SER A 36 38.59 -13.15 -8.65
C SER A 36 37.94 -11.74 -8.60
N ALA A 37 38.58 -10.74 -9.17
CA ALA A 37 38.01 -9.38 -9.27
C ALA A 37 36.78 -9.36 -10.18
N ALA A 38 36.81 -10.05 -11.31
CA ALA A 38 35.66 -10.20 -12.21
C ALA A 38 34.48 -10.95 -11.53
N ALA A 39 34.78 -12.03 -10.79
CA ALA A 39 33.77 -12.77 -10.04
C ALA A 39 33.12 -11.90 -8.95
N ALA A 40 33.92 -11.12 -8.20
CA ALA A 40 33.41 -10.19 -7.19
C ALA A 40 32.55 -9.09 -7.81
N PHE A 41 32.95 -8.56 -8.96
CA PHE A 41 32.16 -7.55 -9.69
C PHE A 41 30.82 -8.11 -10.19
N LEU A 42 30.83 -9.31 -10.77
CA LEU A 42 29.59 -9.98 -11.20
C LEU A 42 28.67 -10.30 -10.01
N ALA A 43 29.22 -10.79 -8.89
CA ALA A 43 28.46 -11.02 -7.69
C ALA A 43 27.85 -9.72 -7.14
N GLY A 44 28.61 -8.62 -7.17
CA GLY A 44 28.13 -7.28 -6.80
C GLY A 44 26.97 -6.81 -7.71
N LEU A 45 27.06 -7.02 -9.01
CA LEU A 45 25.99 -6.69 -9.96
C LEU A 45 24.72 -7.49 -9.72
N VAL A 46 24.85 -8.80 -9.47
CA VAL A 46 23.70 -9.68 -9.16
C VAL A 46 23.04 -9.24 -7.84
N PHE A 47 23.84 -8.93 -6.83
CA PHE A 47 23.36 -8.45 -5.55
C PHE A 47 22.68 -7.08 -5.65
N ALA A 48 23.30 -6.12 -6.32
CA ALA A 48 22.72 -4.81 -6.58
C ALA A 48 21.47 -4.89 -7.46
N GLY A 49 21.47 -5.75 -8.48
CA GLY A 49 20.30 -6.03 -9.31
C GLY A 49 19.16 -6.67 -8.52
N GLY A 50 19.46 -7.58 -7.60
CA GLY A 50 18.47 -8.19 -6.70
C GLY A 50 17.84 -7.18 -5.76
N ILE A 51 18.64 -6.28 -5.17
CA ILE A 51 18.14 -5.18 -4.34
C ILE A 51 17.29 -4.21 -5.17
N ALA A 52 17.78 -3.79 -6.33
CA ALA A 52 17.04 -2.88 -7.21
C ALA A 52 15.72 -3.51 -7.67
N TRP A 53 15.73 -4.79 -8.05
CA TRP A 53 14.53 -5.54 -8.38
C TRP A 53 13.54 -5.61 -7.22
N GLY A 54 14.00 -5.93 -5.99
CA GLY A 54 13.17 -5.96 -4.78
C GLY A 54 12.54 -4.59 -4.46
N LEU A 55 13.30 -3.51 -4.62
CA LEU A 55 12.81 -2.15 -4.41
C LEU A 55 11.82 -1.69 -5.49
N LEU A 56 12.02 -2.11 -6.75
CA LEU A 56 11.09 -1.79 -7.86
C LEU A 56 9.83 -2.66 -7.83
N SER A 57 9.94 -3.95 -7.53
CA SER A 57 8.82 -4.88 -7.51
C SER A 57 7.81 -4.56 -6.40
N ASN A 58 8.27 -4.04 -5.26
CA ASN A 58 7.39 -3.58 -4.18
C ASN A 58 6.51 -2.37 -4.56
N LYS A 59 6.81 -1.66 -5.65
CA LYS A 59 6.02 -0.50 -6.11
C LYS A 59 4.91 -0.86 -7.11
N LEU A 60 4.79 -2.12 -7.54
CA LEU A 60 4.04 -2.44 -8.77
C LEU A 60 2.70 -3.17 -8.55
N SER A 61 2.19 -3.29 -7.33
CA SER A 61 0.95 -4.05 -7.14
C SER A 61 0.01 -3.36 -6.16
N ASP A 62 -0.75 -2.38 -6.64
CA ASP A 62 -1.92 -1.89 -5.94
C ASP A 62 -3.12 -2.77 -6.31
N TYR A 63 -3.84 -3.25 -5.30
CA TYR A 63 -5.10 -3.96 -5.49
C TYR A 63 -6.24 -2.95 -5.50
N THR A 64 -7.09 -3.04 -6.51
CA THR A 64 -8.25 -2.16 -6.66
C THR A 64 -9.52 -2.98 -6.59
N VAL A 65 -10.43 -2.60 -5.70
CA VAL A 65 -11.80 -3.11 -5.63
C VAL A 65 -12.74 -1.97 -6.00
N MET A 66 -13.60 -2.19 -7.01
CA MET A 66 -14.51 -1.17 -7.51
C MET A 66 -15.93 -1.71 -7.58
N THR A 67 -16.89 -0.83 -7.32
CA THR A 67 -18.32 -1.04 -7.55
C THR A 67 -18.84 0.02 -8.52
N THR A 68 -19.72 -0.37 -9.41
CA THR A 68 -20.43 0.56 -10.31
C THR A 68 -21.75 1.04 -9.69
N GLY A 69 -22.48 1.88 -10.40
CA GLY A 69 -23.85 2.27 -10.01
C GLY A 69 -24.72 1.04 -9.76
N GLY A 70 -25.52 1.04 -8.71
CA GLY A 70 -26.39 -0.07 -8.32
C GLY A 70 -25.70 -1.30 -7.73
N GLN A 71 -24.38 -1.40 -7.81
CA GLN A 71 -23.62 -2.54 -7.29
C GLN A 71 -23.11 -2.28 -5.87
N ARG A 72 -23.03 -3.34 -5.09
CA ARG A 72 -22.36 -3.36 -3.78
C ARG A 72 -21.44 -4.56 -3.72
N ALA A 73 -20.36 -4.46 -2.98
CA ALA A 73 -19.41 -5.54 -2.82
C ALA A 73 -18.99 -5.67 -1.35
N GLN A 74 -18.57 -6.86 -0.98
CA GLN A 74 -17.90 -7.12 0.29
C GLN A 74 -16.54 -7.73 -0.03
N THR A 75 -15.52 -7.27 0.67
CA THR A 75 -14.16 -7.83 0.58
C THR A 75 -13.56 -8.02 1.96
N VAL A 76 -12.62 -8.95 2.05
CA VAL A 76 -11.80 -9.14 3.24
C VAL A 76 -10.38 -8.75 2.88
N LEU A 77 -9.83 -7.80 3.64
CA LEU A 77 -8.47 -7.33 3.45
C LEU A 77 -7.47 -8.33 4.03
N PRO A 78 -6.20 -8.24 3.65
CA PRO A 78 -5.17 -9.17 4.11
C PRO A 78 -5.01 -9.26 5.63
N ASP A 79 -5.28 -8.18 6.38
CA ASP A 79 -5.23 -8.14 7.84
C ASP A 79 -6.47 -8.76 8.52
N GLY A 80 -7.40 -9.33 7.74
CA GLY A 80 -8.67 -9.87 8.22
C GLY A 80 -9.78 -8.83 8.41
N SER A 81 -9.53 -7.55 8.13
CA SER A 81 -10.55 -6.51 8.14
C SER A 81 -11.59 -6.75 7.05
N LYS A 82 -12.87 -6.56 7.39
CA LYS A 82 -13.98 -6.68 6.44
C LYS A 82 -14.42 -5.31 5.99
N VAL A 83 -14.66 -5.18 4.69
CA VAL A 83 -15.08 -3.92 4.07
C VAL A 83 -16.29 -4.19 3.18
N TRP A 84 -17.34 -3.41 3.37
CA TRP A 84 -18.48 -3.34 2.47
C TRP A 84 -18.40 -2.05 1.68
N LEU A 85 -18.49 -2.15 0.37
CA LEU A 85 -18.45 -1.03 -0.55
C LEU A 85 -19.86 -0.75 -1.05
N ASN A 86 -20.30 0.50 -0.96
CA ASN A 86 -21.56 0.96 -1.55
C ASN A 86 -21.40 1.17 -3.07
N ALA A 87 -22.49 1.51 -3.75
CA ALA A 87 -22.47 1.83 -5.17
C ALA A 87 -21.49 2.95 -5.51
N SER A 88 -20.87 2.87 -6.70
CA SER A 88 -19.92 3.86 -7.22
C SER A 88 -18.77 4.14 -6.25
N THR A 89 -18.14 3.07 -5.75
CA THR A 89 -17.05 3.15 -4.77
C THR A 89 -15.80 2.50 -5.30
N LYS A 90 -14.66 3.16 -5.08
CA LYS A 90 -13.32 2.66 -5.39
C LYS A 90 -12.49 2.59 -4.11
N LEU A 91 -11.91 1.43 -3.87
CA LEU A 91 -10.98 1.16 -2.77
C LEU A 91 -9.69 0.63 -3.34
N ILE A 92 -8.57 1.24 -2.94
CA ILE A 92 -7.24 0.81 -3.36
C ILE A 92 -6.44 0.50 -2.11
N TYR A 93 -5.74 -0.63 -2.09
CA TYR A 93 -4.76 -0.96 -1.05
C TYR A 93 -3.49 -1.52 -1.68
N ARG A 94 -2.36 -1.26 -1.04
CA ARG A 94 -1.03 -1.62 -1.56
C ARG A 94 -0.64 -3.04 -1.20
N ASN A 95 0.27 -3.59 -1.97
CA ASN A 95 0.84 -4.91 -1.68
C ASN A 95 1.60 -4.95 -0.33
N SER A 96 2.10 -3.80 0.14
CA SER A 96 2.75 -3.63 1.46
C SER A 96 1.79 -3.70 2.66
N PHE A 97 0.48 -3.83 2.42
CA PHE A 97 -0.56 -3.90 3.46
C PHE A 97 -0.31 -5.01 4.50
N TRP A 98 0.44 -6.05 4.14
CA TRP A 98 0.75 -7.19 5.01
C TRP A 98 1.78 -6.89 6.11
N SER A 99 2.65 -5.90 5.94
CA SER A 99 3.82 -5.80 6.82
C SER A 99 3.66 -4.82 7.97
N THR A 100 3.26 -3.58 7.71
CA THR A 100 3.12 -2.54 8.75
C THR A 100 2.25 -1.38 8.31
N ASP A 101 1.89 -1.32 7.02
CA ASP A 101 1.26 -0.16 6.40
C ASP A 101 -0.19 -0.49 6.01
N ARG A 102 -1.08 -0.59 7.02
CA ARG A 102 -2.51 -0.84 6.79
C ARG A 102 -3.22 0.40 6.24
N GLN A 103 -2.75 0.89 5.07
CA GLN A 103 -3.31 2.06 4.42
C GLN A 103 -4.13 1.67 3.20
N ILE A 104 -5.26 2.32 3.05
CA ILE A 104 -6.15 2.24 1.91
C ILE A 104 -6.51 3.63 1.41
N ASP A 105 -6.77 3.75 0.13
CA ASP A 105 -7.36 4.94 -0.49
C ASP A 105 -8.81 4.65 -0.83
N LEU A 106 -9.73 5.56 -0.44
CA LEU A 106 -11.17 5.44 -0.64
C LEU A 106 -11.71 6.63 -1.41
N SER A 107 -12.47 6.34 -2.48
CA SER A 107 -13.38 7.28 -3.14
C SER A 107 -14.76 6.63 -3.21
N GLY A 108 -15.80 7.25 -2.64
CA GLY A 108 -17.13 6.70 -2.52
C GLY A 108 -17.57 6.47 -1.08
N GLU A 109 -18.26 5.36 -0.80
CA GLU A 109 -18.77 5.06 0.54
C GLU A 109 -18.50 3.61 0.92
N ALA A 110 -17.91 3.40 2.10
CA ALA A 110 -17.62 2.08 2.63
C ALA A 110 -17.81 2.00 4.14
N TYR A 111 -18.26 0.82 4.58
CA TYR A 111 -18.31 0.42 5.97
C TYR A 111 -17.17 -0.54 6.27
N PHE A 112 -16.54 -0.34 7.41
CA PHE A 112 -15.35 -1.06 7.84
C PHE A 112 -15.58 -1.76 9.18
N GLU A 113 -15.20 -3.03 9.25
CA GLU A 113 -14.96 -3.76 10.49
C GLU A 113 -13.47 -4.10 10.55
N VAL A 114 -12.70 -3.22 11.15
CA VAL A 114 -11.23 -3.30 11.17
C VAL A 114 -10.76 -4.29 12.23
N ALA A 115 -9.90 -5.21 11.85
CA ALA A 115 -9.21 -6.10 12.77
C ALA A 115 -8.37 -5.31 13.76
N ARG A 116 -8.49 -5.67 15.07
CA ARG A 116 -7.84 -4.92 16.14
C ARG A 116 -6.35 -5.18 16.16
N ASP A 117 -5.59 -4.12 15.98
CA ASP A 117 -4.15 -4.09 16.18
C ASP A 117 -3.73 -2.72 16.72
N LYS A 118 -3.18 -2.71 17.95
CA LYS A 118 -2.74 -1.48 18.63
C LYS A 118 -1.38 -0.97 18.14
N HIS A 119 -0.59 -1.83 17.48
CA HIS A 119 0.77 -1.53 17.04
C HIS A 119 0.83 -1.06 15.58
N ALA A 120 -0.16 -1.45 14.77
CA ALA A 120 -0.27 -1.07 13.38
C ALA A 120 -1.61 -0.35 13.12
N PRO A 121 -1.65 0.98 13.06
CA PRO A 121 -2.86 1.74 12.76
C PRO A 121 -3.41 1.38 11.37
N PHE A 122 -4.74 1.29 11.26
CA PHE A 122 -5.43 1.19 9.98
C PHE A 122 -5.82 2.58 9.52
N ILE A 123 -5.46 2.95 8.29
CA ILE A 123 -5.60 4.30 7.77
C ILE A 123 -6.47 4.27 6.52
N VAL A 124 -7.54 5.04 6.53
CA VAL A 124 -8.36 5.33 5.34
C VAL A 124 -8.01 6.74 4.86
N ASN A 125 -7.37 6.81 3.71
CA ASN A 125 -7.11 8.07 3.03
C ASN A 125 -8.26 8.35 2.07
N THR A 126 -8.79 9.54 2.13
CA THR A 126 -9.63 10.12 1.09
C THR A 126 -8.89 11.30 0.45
N LYS A 127 -9.43 11.90 -0.59
CA LYS A 127 -8.80 13.06 -1.25
C LYS A 127 -8.46 14.21 -0.27
N HIS A 128 -9.23 14.36 0.79
CA HIS A 128 -9.15 15.52 1.69
C HIS A 128 -8.89 15.17 3.14
N ILE A 129 -9.24 13.97 3.57
CA ILE A 129 -9.30 13.59 4.99
C ILE A 129 -8.58 12.26 5.19
N LYS A 130 -7.83 12.16 6.28
CA LYS A 130 -7.21 10.95 6.76
C LYS A 130 -7.93 10.46 8.00
N THR A 131 -8.40 9.21 7.97
CA THR A 131 -9.09 8.55 9.08
C THR A 131 -8.22 7.43 9.63
N CYS A 132 -7.89 7.47 10.92
CA CYS A 132 -6.98 6.56 11.58
C CYS A 132 -7.70 5.80 12.70
N VAL A 133 -7.57 4.46 12.72
CA VAL A 133 -8.23 3.58 13.68
C VAL A 133 -7.30 2.42 14.12
N LEU A 134 -7.62 1.76 15.25
CA LEU A 134 -6.84 0.62 15.79
C LEU A 134 -7.63 -0.69 15.88
N GLY A 135 -8.92 -0.68 15.47
CA GLY A 135 -9.81 -1.83 15.59
C GLY A 135 -11.22 -1.34 15.90
N THR A 136 -11.94 -0.96 14.87
CA THR A 136 -13.07 -0.04 14.95
C THR A 136 -14.10 -0.44 13.89
N LYS A 137 -15.38 -0.25 14.21
CA LYS A 137 -16.48 -0.34 13.26
C LYS A 137 -16.99 1.05 12.92
N PHE A 138 -16.87 1.45 11.66
CA PHE A 138 -17.21 2.80 11.22
C PHE A 138 -17.57 2.84 9.74
N ASN A 139 -18.33 3.86 9.35
CA ASN A 139 -18.67 4.15 7.95
C ASN A 139 -17.96 5.42 7.51
N VAL A 140 -17.44 5.44 6.30
CA VAL A 140 -16.88 6.63 5.65
C VAL A 140 -17.59 6.85 4.33
N ARG A 141 -18.11 8.05 4.13
CA ARG A 141 -18.66 8.54 2.87
C ARG A 141 -17.84 9.73 2.39
N ALA A 142 -17.14 9.53 1.28
CA ALA A 142 -16.22 10.48 0.66
C ALA A 142 -16.37 10.43 -0.86
N ARG A 143 -17.51 10.87 -1.39
CA ARG A 143 -17.82 10.90 -2.81
C ARG A 143 -17.18 12.14 -3.44
N GLU A 144 -16.59 12.01 -4.61
CA GLU A 144 -15.87 13.11 -5.27
C GLU A 144 -16.77 14.27 -5.66
N GLU A 145 -18.03 13.97 -5.96
CA GLU A 145 -19.04 14.96 -6.31
C GLU A 145 -19.67 15.67 -5.11
N GLU A 146 -19.37 15.21 -3.88
CA GLU A 146 -19.87 15.83 -2.65
C GLU A 146 -18.81 16.77 -2.05
N ASP A 147 -19.26 17.90 -1.53
CA ASP A 147 -18.43 18.90 -0.87
C ASP A 147 -18.09 18.54 0.58
N ARG A 148 -18.28 17.27 0.97
CA ARG A 148 -18.11 16.79 2.34
C ARG A 148 -17.60 15.39 2.45
N VAL A 149 -16.88 15.10 3.52
CA VAL A 149 -16.57 13.76 4.00
C VAL A 149 -17.30 13.52 5.30
N VAL A 150 -18.07 12.43 5.35
CA VAL A 150 -18.88 12.07 6.52
C VAL A 150 -18.35 10.76 7.09
N THR A 151 -17.99 10.75 8.37
CA THR A 151 -17.54 9.55 9.07
C THR A 151 -18.39 9.30 10.29
N THR A 152 -19.03 8.15 10.37
CA THR A 152 -19.86 7.71 11.49
C THR A 152 -19.19 6.57 12.25
N LEU A 153 -19.03 6.74 13.56
CA LEU A 153 -18.43 5.73 14.42
C LEU A 153 -19.49 4.90 15.12
N LEU A 154 -19.43 3.57 14.94
CA LEU A 154 -20.32 2.62 15.59
C LEU A 154 -19.70 1.99 16.82
N GLN A 155 -18.43 1.58 16.73
CA GLN A 155 -17.73 0.93 17.83
C GLN A 155 -16.23 1.24 17.78
N GLY A 156 -15.62 1.49 18.94
CA GLY A 156 -14.20 1.75 19.08
C GLY A 156 -13.87 3.24 19.14
N SER A 157 -12.87 3.68 18.41
CA SER A 157 -12.43 5.08 18.36
C SER A 157 -11.90 5.41 16.96
N VAL A 158 -12.23 6.59 16.47
CA VAL A 158 -11.78 7.13 15.18
C VAL A 158 -11.08 8.45 15.40
N ARG A 159 -9.88 8.60 14.83
CA ARG A 159 -9.21 9.90 14.71
C ARG A 159 -9.27 10.36 13.26
N MET A 160 -9.73 11.57 13.04
CA MET A 160 -9.79 12.19 11.71
C MET A 160 -8.88 13.41 11.65
N GLU A 161 -8.10 13.49 10.57
CA GLU A 161 -7.16 14.56 10.30
C GLU A 161 -7.48 15.21 8.96
N SER A 162 -7.45 16.53 8.90
CA SER A 162 -7.57 17.33 7.68
C SER A 162 -6.37 18.25 7.53
N PRO A 163 -6.09 18.84 6.35
CA PRO A 163 -4.98 19.77 6.17
C PRO A 163 -5.03 21.02 7.08
N ARG A 164 -6.20 21.37 7.60
CA ARG A 164 -6.40 22.51 8.52
C ARG A 164 -6.70 22.10 9.95
N THR A 165 -6.59 20.83 10.28
CA THR A 165 -6.83 20.37 11.65
C THR A 165 -5.69 20.81 12.56
N VAL A 166 -6.03 21.50 13.63
CA VAL A 166 -5.11 21.91 14.71
C VAL A 166 -5.21 20.86 15.84
N ASN A 167 -4.10 20.57 16.54
CA ASN A 167 -4.08 19.71 17.72
C ASN A 167 -4.55 18.25 17.53
N ASN A 168 -3.80 17.43 16.81
CA ASN A 168 -3.97 15.96 16.73
C ASN A 168 -5.28 15.43 16.12
N GLY A 169 -6.09 16.25 15.44
CA GLY A 169 -7.29 15.78 14.77
C GLY A 169 -8.54 15.75 15.63
N TYR A 170 -9.64 15.31 15.03
CA TYR A 170 -10.92 15.09 15.69
C TYR A 170 -11.00 13.64 16.19
N LEU A 171 -11.36 13.46 17.46
CA LEU A 171 -11.54 12.14 18.06
C LEU A 171 -13.04 11.88 18.24
N LEU A 172 -13.57 10.85 17.56
CA LEU A 172 -14.97 10.45 17.66
C LEU A 172 -15.15 9.38 18.73
N LYS A 173 -16.32 9.44 19.37
CA LYS A 173 -16.87 8.40 20.26
C LYS A 173 -17.96 7.61 19.53
N PRO A 174 -18.28 6.38 19.96
CA PRO A 174 -19.39 5.62 19.40
C PRO A 174 -20.70 6.41 19.41
N GLY A 175 -21.46 6.37 18.33
CA GLY A 175 -22.67 7.15 18.13
C GLY A 175 -22.46 8.52 17.50
N GLN A 176 -21.21 8.97 17.37
CA GLN A 176 -20.89 10.26 16.77
C GLN A 176 -20.61 10.15 15.26
N THR A 177 -21.01 11.20 14.55
CA THR A 177 -20.70 11.44 13.15
C THR A 177 -19.99 12.77 13.02
N LEU A 178 -18.89 12.80 12.29
CA LEU A 178 -18.20 14.02 11.91
C LEU A 178 -18.42 14.28 10.42
N ASN A 179 -18.92 15.45 10.12
CA ASN A 179 -19.10 15.98 8.78
C ASN A 179 -18.05 17.08 8.55
N ILE A 180 -17.15 16.88 7.58
CA ILE A 180 -16.10 17.87 7.24
C ILE A 180 -16.36 18.36 5.82
N ASN A 181 -16.57 19.65 5.66
CA ASN A 181 -16.65 20.28 4.35
C ASN A 181 -15.27 20.26 3.68
N THR A 182 -15.17 19.79 2.45
CA THR A 182 -13.90 19.57 1.75
C THR A 182 -13.25 20.85 1.21
N THR A 183 -14.03 21.94 1.11
CA THR A 183 -13.57 23.25 0.64
C THR A 183 -13.14 24.14 1.79
N THR A 184 -14.00 24.28 2.79
CA THR A 184 -13.75 25.17 3.95
C THR A 184 -13.01 24.50 5.09
N TYR A 185 -13.03 23.16 5.14
CA TYR A 185 -12.57 22.31 6.24
C TYR A 185 -13.27 22.58 7.58
N GLN A 186 -14.45 23.19 7.52
CA GLN A 186 -15.31 23.29 8.70
C GLN A 186 -15.83 21.91 9.06
N ALA A 187 -15.81 21.62 10.35
CA ALA A 187 -16.23 20.34 10.91
C ALA A 187 -17.49 20.55 11.76
N GLU A 188 -18.46 19.67 11.55
CA GLU A 188 -19.69 19.58 12.29
C GLU A 188 -19.80 18.21 12.95
N LEU A 189 -19.92 18.18 14.28
CA LEU A 189 -20.11 16.96 15.06
C LEU A 189 -21.59 16.75 15.31
N ILE A 190 -22.09 15.57 14.90
CA ILE A 190 -23.51 15.20 15.06
C ILE A 190 -23.56 13.93 15.92
N GLU A 191 -24.47 13.90 16.88
CA GLU A 191 -24.76 12.69 17.66
C GLU A 191 -26.02 12.01 17.12
N TYR A 192 -25.90 10.76 16.77
CA TYR A 192 -27.03 9.95 16.30
C TYR A 192 -27.56 9.07 17.44
N ALA A 193 -28.88 9.10 17.64
CA ALA A 193 -29.54 8.17 18.54
C ALA A 193 -29.42 6.72 18.08
N GLU A 194 -29.42 6.51 16.75
CA GLU A 194 -29.29 5.21 16.11
C GLU A 194 -28.21 5.23 15.01
N PRO A 195 -26.92 5.12 15.39
CA PRO A 195 -25.81 5.19 14.42
C PRO A 195 -25.82 4.06 13.38
N THR A 196 -26.52 2.97 13.63
CA THR A 196 -26.69 1.87 12.69
C THR A 196 -27.58 2.21 11.47
N GLU A 197 -28.33 3.31 11.51
CA GLU A 197 -29.12 3.75 10.35
C GLU A 197 -28.22 4.02 9.12
N VAL A 198 -26.98 4.46 9.32
CA VAL A 198 -26.04 4.70 8.23
C VAL A 198 -25.65 3.41 7.49
N LEU A 199 -25.95 2.24 8.03
CA LEU A 199 -25.67 0.92 7.45
C LEU A 199 -26.88 0.31 6.72
N LEU A 200 -28.01 1.00 6.65
CA LEU A 200 -29.20 0.48 5.97
C LEU A 200 -28.91 0.11 4.50
N TRP A 201 -28.01 0.86 3.87
CA TRP A 201 -27.61 0.61 2.50
C TRP A 201 -26.95 -0.76 2.30
N ILE A 202 -26.28 -1.34 3.32
CA ILE A 202 -25.69 -2.69 3.24
C ILE A 202 -26.77 -3.71 2.92
N ASN A 203 -27.97 -3.55 3.51
CA ASN A 203 -29.12 -4.42 3.32
C ASN A 203 -30.08 -3.93 2.22
N GLY A 204 -29.63 -3.01 1.35
CA GLY A 204 -30.44 -2.46 0.27
C GLY A 204 -31.57 -1.53 0.72
N LYS A 205 -31.56 -1.06 1.96
CA LYS A 205 -32.55 -0.15 2.51
C LYS A 205 -32.06 1.29 2.45
N LEU A 206 -32.96 2.20 2.16
CA LEU A 206 -32.74 3.64 2.19
C LEU A 206 -33.72 4.25 3.18
N LYS A 207 -33.22 5.23 3.94
CA LYS A 207 -34.06 6.01 4.86
C LYS A 207 -33.97 7.48 4.51
N PHE A 208 -35.07 8.08 4.15
CA PHE A 208 -35.15 9.49 3.83
C PHE A 208 -35.86 10.20 4.99
N LYS A 209 -35.18 11.16 5.59
CA LYS A 209 -35.74 12.05 6.60
C LYS A 209 -35.64 13.47 6.06
N GLN A 210 -36.77 14.15 5.92
CA GLN A 210 -36.83 15.58 5.50
C GLN A 210 -36.14 15.88 4.16
N HIS A 211 -36.07 14.91 3.26
CA HIS A 211 -35.57 15.12 1.90
C HIS A 211 -36.70 15.53 0.97
N SER A 212 -36.43 16.47 0.08
CA SER A 212 -37.33 16.79 -1.03
C SER A 212 -37.39 15.65 -2.03
N LEU A 213 -38.44 15.60 -2.85
CA LEU A 213 -38.57 14.60 -3.90
C LEU A 213 -37.39 14.65 -4.87
N LEU A 214 -36.91 15.85 -5.22
CA LEU A 214 -35.76 16.04 -6.08
C LEU A 214 -34.45 15.45 -5.48
N GLU A 215 -34.22 15.62 -4.19
CA GLU A 215 -33.07 15.01 -3.52
C GLU A 215 -33.19 13.48 -3.50
N ILE A 216 -34.39 12.95 -3.26
CA ILE A 216 -34.66 11.50 -3.31
C ILE A 216 -34.37 10.94 -4.71
N THR A 217 -34.89 11.57 -5.78
CA THR A 217 -34.64 11.14 -7.15
C THR A 217 -33.14 11.19 -7.48
N ASN A 218 -32.43 12.25 -7.14
CA ASN A 218 -30.97 12.37 -7.34
C ASN A 218 -30.18 11.26 -6.61
N ILE A 219 -30.60 10.91 -5.39
CA ILE A 219 -30.01 9.79 -4.64
C ILE A 219 -30.28 8.47 -5.32
N MET A 220 -31.51 8.25 -5.78
CA MET A 220 -31.91 7.02 -6.46
C MET A 220 -31.21 6.86 -7.82
N GLU A 221 -31.10 7.94 -8.60
CA GLU A 221 -30.34 7.94 -9.86
C GLU A 221 -28.90 7.47 -9.66
N LYS A 222 -28.23 8.01 -8.65
CA LYS A 222 -26.83 7.64 -8.33
C LYS A 222 -26.69 6.21 -7.81
N LEU A 223 -27.64 5.76 -6.97
CA LEU A 223 -27.56 4.43 -6.35
C LEU A 223 -27.93 3.30 -7.29
N TYR A 224 -28.82 3.54 -8.25
CA TYR A 224 -29.37 2.50 -9.13
C TYR A 224 -29.04 2.71 -10.62
N ASP A 225 -28.25 3.74 -10.94
CA ASP A 225 -27.91 4.11 -12.33
C ASP A 225 -29.16 4.33 -13.19
N LEU A 226 -30.15 4.97 -12.62
CA LEU A 226 -31.42 5.31 -13.26
C LEU A 226 -31.43 6.78 -13.66
N LYS A 227 -32.29 7.16 -14.60
CA LYS A 227 -32.62 8.56 -14.92
C LYS A 227 -34.12 8.74 -14.74
N PHE A 228 -34.51 9.75 -13.97
CA PHE A 228 -35.89 10.16 -13.74
C PHE A 228 -36.22 11.44 -14.49
#